data_8815457a06d93a1a214bba4a1057de79
#
_entry.id   8815457a06d93a1a214bba4a1057de79
#
_cell.length_a   1.000
_cell.length_b   1.000
_cell.length_c   1.000
_cell.angle_alpha   90.00
_cell.angle_beta   90.00
_cell.angle_gamma   90.00
#
_symmetry.space_group_name_H-M   'P 1'
#
loop_
_entity.id
_entity.type
_entity.pdbx_description
1 polymer ?
#
loop_
_entity_poly.entity_id
_entity_poly.type
_entity_poly.pdbx_seq_one_letter_code
_entity_poly.pdbx_strand_id
1 'polypeptide(L)'
;MNDSLLPNRHKQDFFICDVFDSFKDDIASMEHPVFSLSKTPDHRMLVYERDRVTIKIKPSYTGLATIFDKDILLYLAGSLMSAKNRNISISKTIRFTTYDYIVSTNKALGGIQYRQLQEGLERLNGTLIQTNIKTNGKEITKEFGLIESWEIIKEDGKSTSIEVTLSDWFYNSILGDAVLTIDKDYFRLRKPTERRLYELARKHCGNQFVWKIKLDNLKEKLGANSQMKLLRFNIKKIAETNHLPEYNITIDEDDVVLFTRKEPVKESKAPKQLPVQISKSEINKAARPGESYEQVASRLKKLRENLK
;
A
#
# COMPACT_ATOMS: atom_id res chain seq x y z
N MET A 1 14.54 18.29 12.95
CA MET A 1 13.26 17.52 13.01
C MET A 1 13.60 16.06 12.88
N ASN A 2 13.17 15.26 13.84
CA ASN A 2 13.49 13.82 13.86
C ASN A 2 12.99 13.14 12.59
N ASP A 3 13.90 12.62 11.75
CA ASP A 3 13.60 11.88 10.51
C ASP A 3 13.13 10.44 10.77
N SER A 4 12.63 10.17 11.97
CA SER A 4 12.09 8.88 12.37
C SER A 4 10.71 8.60 11.76
N LEU A 5 10.33 7.34 11.75
CA LEU A 5 8.99 6.91 11.37
C LEU A 5 7.89 7.66 12.16
N LEU A 6 6.75 7.91 11.52
CA LEU A 6 5.56 8.41 12.23
C LEU A 6 5.19 7.42 13.35
N PRO A 7 4.62 7.92 14.47
CA PRO A 7 4.11 7.05 15.51
C PRO A 7 3.01 6.14 14.96
N ASN A 8 2.88 4.95 15.54
CA ASN A 8 1.72 4.11 15.28
C ASN A 8 0.51 4.75 16.01
N ARG A 9 -0.47 5.22 15.23
CA ARG A 9 -1.62 5.99 15.73
C ARG A 9 -2.74 5.13 16.30
N HIS A 10 -2.83 3.87 15.87
CA HIS A 10 -3.96 2.98 16.16
C HIS A 10 -3.52 1.68 16.83
N LYS A 11 -2.63 1.79 17.85
CA LYS A 11 -2.08 0.61 18.55
C LYS A 11 -3.13 -0.26 19.25
N GLN A 12 -4.27 0.31 19.59
CA GLN A 12 -5.33 -0.36 20.37
C GLN A 12 -6.48 -0.90 19.50
N ASP A 13 -6.54 -0.50 18.23
CA ASP A 13 -7.61 -0.91 17.32
C ASP A 13 -7.28 -2.24 16.63
N PHE A 14 -6.93 -3.25 17.42
CA PHE A 14 -6.62 -4.60 16.95
C PHE A 14 -7.79 -5.24 16.16
N PHE A 15 -9.01 -4.79 16.37
CA PHE A 15 -10.19 -5.35 15.74
C PHE A 15 -10.42 -4.93 14.29
N ILE A 16 -9.77 -3.89 13.81
CA ILE A 16 -10.00 -3.32 12.49
C ILE A 16 -8.91 -3.78 11.49
N CYS A 17 -7.69 -4.03 11.98
CA CYS A 17 -6.61 -4.61 11.17
C CYS A 17 -6.82 -6.09 10.81
N ASP A 18 -7.86 -6.75 11.37
CA ASP A 18 -8.21 -8.14 11.05
C ASP A 18 -8.96 -8.30 9.71
N VAL A 19 -9.13 -7.21 8.95
CA VAL A 19 -9.78 -7.29 7.63
C VAL A 19 -8.92 -8.09 6.66
N PHE A 20 -7.58 -8.01 6.81
CA PHE A 20 -6.63 -8.79 6.00
C PHE A 20 -5.26 -8.93 6.68
N ASP A 21 -4.59 -10.04 6.37
CA ASP A 21 -3.34 -10.45 7.03
C ASP A 21 -2.12 -9.59 6.65
N SER A 22 -2.14 -8.95 5.47
CA SER A 22 -1.02 -8.16 4.98
C SER A 22 -1.41 -7.26 3.81
N PHE A 23 -0.76 -6.10 3.71
CA PHE A 23 -0.86 -5.24 2.54
C PHE A 23 -0.12 -5.85 1.35
N LYS A 24 -0.65 -5.61 0.15
CA LYS A 24 -0.07 -6.11 -1.10
C LYS A 24 0.14 -4.96 -2.08
N ASP A 25 1.26 -5.00 -2.78
CA ASP A 25 1.59 -4.08 -3.85
C ASP A 25 1.86 -4.84 -5.15
N ASP A 26 1.45 -4.29 -6.28
CA ASP A 26 1.68 -4.93 -7.57
C ASP A 26 3.14 -4.75 -8.02
N ILE A 27 3.70 -5.81 -8.59
CA ILE A 27 5.11 -5.88 -8.97
C ILE A 27 5.45 -4.86 -10.07
N ALA A 28 4.52 -4.56 -10.98
CA ALA A 28 4.80 -3.67 -12.10
C ALA A 28 4.92 -2.21 -11.63
N SER A 29 4.04 -1.73 -10.74
CA SER A 29 4.17 -0.38 -10.17
C SER A 29 5.36 -0.26 -9.21
N MET A 30 5.80 -1.37 -8.60
CA MET A 30 7.05 -1.39 -7.82
C MET A 30 8.29 -1.29 -8.71
N GLU A 31 8.27 -1.84 -9.94
CA GLU A 31 9.39 -1.74 -10.88
C GLU A 31 9.46 -0.36 -11.53
N HIS A 32 8.33 0.14 -11.98
CA HIS A 32 8.23 1.33 -12.80
C HIS A 32 7.68 2.53 -12.01
N PRO A 33 8.17 3.75 -12.25
CA PRO A 33 7.75 4.94 -11.52
C PRO A 33 6.38 5.45 -12.01
N VAL A 34 5.32 4.74 -11.65
CA VAL A 34 3.94 5.05 -12.06
C VAL A 34 3.36 6.22 -11.26
N PHE A 35 3.78 6.38 -10.01
CA PHE A 35 3.24 7.39 -9.09
C PHE A 35 4.18 8.58 -8.95
N SER A 36 3.60 9.79 -8.93
CA SER A 36 4.37 11.01 -8.66
C SER A 36 4.92 11.00 -7.23
N LEU A 37 6.17 11.43 -7.08
CA LEU A 37 6.80 11.68 -5.78
C LEU A 37 6.56 13.12 -5.28
N SER A 38 5.76 13.91 -5.97
CA SER A 38 5.38 15.25 -5.54
C SER A 38 4.39 15.21 -4.37
N LYS A 39 4.47 16.20 -3.49
CA LYS A 39 3.46 16.45 -2.45
C LYS A 39 2.40 17.46 -2.90
N THR A 40 2.67 18.15 -3.99
CA THR A 40 1.76 19.08 -4.63
C THR A 40 1.25 18.50 -5.94
N PRO A 41 0.11 18.94 -6.49
CA PRO A 41 -0.38 18.48 -7.77
C PRO A 41 0.68 18.55 -8.85
N ASP A 42 0.91 17.44 -9.54
CA ASP A 42 1.89 17.32 -10.61
C ASP A 42 1.16 17.14 -11.94
N HIS A 43 1.20 18.14 -12.80
CA HIS A 43 0.48 18.17 -14.07
C HIS A 43 1.39 17.81 -15.26
N ARG A 44 2.59 17.31 -15.01
CA ARG A 44 3.50 16.90 -16.07
C ARG A 44 3.10 15.53 -16.60
N MET A 45 3.18 15.36 -17.91
CA MET A 45 3.20 14.01 -18.49
C MET A 45 4.57 13.40 -18.23
N LEU A 46 4.58 12.21 -17.64
CA LEU A 46 5.82 11.46 -17.38
C LEU A 46 5.99 10.42 -18.48
N VAL A 47 7.21 10.31 -19.00
CA VAL A 47 7.57 9.32 -20.03
C VAL A 47 8.82 8.61 -19.59
N TYR A 48 8.75 7.28 -19.53
CA TYR A 48 9.87 6.41 -19.19
C TYR A 48 10.05 5.38 -20.29
N GLU A 49 11.27 5.29 -20.81
CA GLU A 49 11.65 4.35 -21.84
C GLU A 49 12.89 3.59 -21.39
N ARG A 50 12.75 2.28 -21.20
CA ARG A 50 13.85 1.41 -20.81
C ARG A 50 13.61 -0.01 -21.29
N ASP A 51 14.64 -0.66 -21.83
CA ASP A 51 14.63 -2.09 -22.19
C ASP A 51 13.42 -2.51 -23.05
N ARG A 52 13.02 -1.67 -24.03
CA ARG A 52 11.83 -1.83 -24.91
C ARG A 52 10.48 -1.67 -24.17
N VAL A 53 10.49 -1.26 -22.93
CA VAL A 53 9.27 -0.90 -22.21
C VAL A 53 9.11 0.61 -22.26
N THR A 54 7.96 1.07 -22.72
CA THR A 54 7.54 2.48 -22.68
C THR A 54 6.37 2.62 -21.74
N ILE A 55 6.47 3.58 -20.82
CA ILE A 55 5.39 3.95 -19.91
C ILE A 55 5.17 5.45 -20.04
N LYS A 56 3.97 5.83 -20.44
CA LYS A 56 3.52 7.23 -20.46
C LYS A 56 2.43 7.39 -19.41
N ILE A 57 2.58 8.39 -18.54
CA ILE A 57 1.62 8.67 -17.47
C ILE A 57 1.10 10.07 -17.69
N LYS A 58 -0.20 10.18 -17.92
CA LYS A 58 -0.90 11.43 -18.20
C LYS A 58 -1.65 11.89 -16.96
N PRO A 59 -1.51 13.15 -16.54
CA PRO A 59 -2.21 13.67 -15.37
C PRO A 59 -3.69 13.88 -15.67
N SER A 60 -4.50 13.82 -14.61
CA SER A 60 -5.87 14.35 -14.60
C SER A 60 -5.87 15.87 -14.42
N TYR A 61 -7.06 16.45 -14.38
CA TYR A 61 -7.25 17.85 -13.98
C TYR A 61 -6.71 18.14 -12.58
N THR A 62 -6.79 17.17 -11.65
CA THR A 62 -6.29 17.30 -10.27
C THR A 62 -4.80 16.90 -10.12
N GLY A 63 -4.12 16.60 -11.23
CA GLY A 63 -2.74 16.17 -11.27
C GLY A 63 -2.58 14.65 -11.33
N LEU A 64 -1.33 14.18 -11.29
CA LEU A 64 -0.95 12.77 -11.24
C LEU A 64 -1.29 12.14 -9.89
N ALA A 65 -1.67 10.87 -9.92
CA ALA A 65 -1.72 10.04 -8.72
C ALA A 65 -0.34 10.02 -8.04
N THR A 66 -0.32 10.24 -6.73
CA THR A 66 0.89 10.30 -5.92
C THR A 66 1.16 8.95 -5.25
N ILE A 67 2.39 8.76 -4.77
CA ILE A 67 2.73 7.58 -3.98
C ILE A 67 1.93 7.48 -2.65
N PHE A 68 1.33 8.58 -2.18
CA PHE A 68 0.43 8.56 -1.02
C PHE A 68 -0.99 8.12 -1.40
N ASP A 69 -1.43 8.37 -2.63
CA ASP A 69 -2.71 7.87 -3.14
C ASP A 69 -2.65 6.37 -3.39
N LYS A 70 -1.46 5.83 -3.66
CA LYS A 70 -1.19 4.39 -3.76
C LYS A 70 -1.62 3.62 -2.49
N ASP A 71 -1.65 4.27 -1.32
CA ASP A 71 -2.15 3.65 -0.09
C ASP A 71 -3.54 3.03 -0.25
N ILE A 72 -4.38 3.64 -1.10
CA ILE A 72 -5.73 3.13 -1.41
C ILE A 72 -5.62 1.79 -2.14
N LEU A 73 -4.76 1.70 -3.15
CA LEU A 73 -4.56 0.46 -3.91
C LEU A 73 -3.93 -0.64 -3.06
N LEU A 74 -2.97 -0.30 -2.17
CA LEU A 74 -2.36 -1.25 -1.23
C LEU A 74 -3.41 -1.84 -0.28
N TYR A 75 -4.32 -1.00 0.22
CA TYR A 75 -5.43 -1.42 1.07
C TYR A 75 -6.39 -2.36 0.33
N LEU A 76 -6.80 -1.99 -0.89
CA LEU A 76 -7.71 -2.79 -1.70
C LEU A 76 -7.08 -4.12 -2.12
N ALA A 77 -5.81 -4.13 -2.53
CA ALA A 77 -5.09 -5.34 -2.88
C ALA A 77 -4.94 -6.29 -1.68
N GLY A 78 -4.63 -5.75 -0.49
CA GLY A 78 -4.56 -6.52 0.75
C GLY A 78 -5.90 -7.19 1.08
N SER A 79 -7.00 -6.44 0.95
CA SER A 79 -8.36 -6.95 1.19
C SER A 79 -8.73 -8.09 0.22
N LEU A 80 -8.45 -7.92 -1.08
CA LEU A 80 -8.72 -8.93 -2.10
C LEU A 80 -7.87 -10.19 -1.91
N MET A 81 -6.57 -10.03 -1.64
CA MET A 81 -5.69 -11.17 -1.40
C MET A 81 -6.09 -11.96 -0.16
N SER A 82 -6.51 -11.28 0.91
CA SER A 82 -7.03 -11.96 2.10
C SER A 82 -8.30 -12.75 1.80
N ALA A 83 -9.24 -12.18 1.02
CA ALA A 83 -10.44 -12.88 0.59
C ALA A 83 -10.09 -14.09 -0.28
N LYS A 84 -9.20 -13.92 -1.27
CA LYS A 84 -8.70 -15.00 -2.14
C LYS A 84 -8.07 -16.14 -1.35
N ASN A 85 -7.20 -15.83 -0.37
CA ASN A 85 -6.54 -16.82 0.48
C ASN A 85 -7.53 -17.60 1.38
N ARG A 86 -8.68 -17.03 1.66
CA ARG A 86 -9.79 -17.68 2.39
C ARG A 86 -10.77 -18.38 1.47
N ASN A 87 -10.47 -18.52 0.18
CA ASN A 87 -11.35 -19.08 -0.85
C ASN A 87 -12.71 -18.37 -0.96
N ILE A 88 -12.76 -17.08 -0.66
CA ILE A 88 -13.92 -16.23 -0.86
C ILE A 88 -13.87 -15.69 -2.28
N SER A 89 -15.00 -15.73 -3.00
CA SER A 89 -15.10 -15.13 -4.32
C SER A 89 -14.77 -13.64 -4.28
N ILE A 90 -13.87 -13.20 -5.16
CA ILE A 90 -13.45 -11.81 -5.26
C ILE A 90 -14.02 -11.14 -6.50
N SER A 91 -14.26 -9.84 -6.40
CA SER A 91 -14.72 -8.99 -7.49
C SER A 91 -13.74 -7.82 -7.66
N LYS A 92 -13.65 -7.24 -8.86
CA LYS A 92 -12.89 -5.99 -9.06
C LYS A 92 -13.53 -4.78 -8.40
N THR A 93 -14.80 -4.88 -8.01
CA THR A 93 -15.53 -3.84 -7.25
C THR A 93 -15.51 -4.20 -5.77
N ILE A 94 -15.00 -3.28 -4.95
CA ILE A 94 -14.77 -3.47 -3.52
C ILE A 94 -15.45 -2.34 -2.77
N ARG A 95 -16.20 -2.71 -1.72
CA ARG A 95 -16.82 -1.76 -0.79
C ARG A 95 -16.11 -1.78 0.54
N PHE A 96 -15.81 -0.63 1.09
CA PHE A 96 -15.15 -0.47 2.39
C PHE A 96 -15.60 0.82 3.08
N THR A 97 -15.32 0.94 4.39
CA THR A 97 -15.56 2.19 5.11
C THR A 97 -14.32 3.08 5.11
N THR A 98 -14.52 4.39 5.10
CA THR A 98 -13.39 5.34 5.22
C THR A 98 -12.64 5.14 6.53
N TYR A 99 -13.34 4.76 7.61
CA TYR A 99 -12.72 4.50 8.90
C TYR A 99 -11.74 3.32 8.83
N ASP A 100 -12.15 2.19 8.25
CA ASP A 100 -11.29 1.01 8.10
C ASP A 100 -10.02 1.33 7.29
N TYR A 101 -10.17 2.08 6.20
CA TYR A 101 -9.02 2.54 5.41
C TYR A 101 -8.07 3.43 6.21
N ILE A 102 -8.59 4.45 6.92
CA ILE A 102 -7.78 5.41 7.70
C ILE A 102 -6.99 4.68 8.78
N VAL A 103 -7.63 3.77 9.52
CA VAL A 103 -7.00 3.02 10.60
C VAL A 103 -5.96 2.05 10.06
N SER A 104 -6.30 1.29 9.02
CA SER A 104 -5.40 0.30 8.40
C SER A 104 -4.14 0.96 7.81
N THR A 105 -4.25 2.18 7.27
CA THR A 105 -3.13 2.90 6.66
C THR A 105 -2.45 3.91 7.59
N ASN A 106 -2.67 3.79 8.90
CA ASN A 106 -2.06 4.62 9.96
C ASN A 106 -2.27 6.15 9.78
N LYS A 107 -3.39 6.55 9.15
CA LYS A 107 -3.73 7.97 8.97
C LYS A 107 -4.42 8.53 10.22
N ALA A 108 -4.39 9.85 10.41
CA ALA A 108 -5.12 10.49 11.51
C ALA A 108 -6.63 10.43 11.25
N LEU A 109 -7.44 10.36 12.31
CA LEU A 109 -8.89 10.53 12.19
C LEU A 109 -9.22 12.02 12.01
N GLY A 110 -10.17 12.34 11.12
CA GLY A 110 -10.64 13.71 10.95
C GLY A 110 -11.09 14.03 9.51
N GLY A 111 -11.81 15.14 9.35
CA GLY A 111 -12.39 15.55 8.07
C GLY A 111 -11.36 15.79 6.95
N ILE A 112 -10.13 16.18 7.30
CA ILE A 112 -9.04 16.36 6.31
C ILE A 112 -8.73 15.03 5.62
N GLN A 113 -8.72 13.92 6.34
CA GLN A 113 -8.40 12.60 5.78
C GLN A 113 -9.50 12.11 4.83
N TYR A 114 -10.77 12.42 5.14
CA TYR A 114 -11.88 12.12 4.23
C TYR A 114 -11.74 12.85 2.90
N ARG A 115 -11.40 14.14 2.94
CA ARG A 115 -11.15 14.92 1.73
C ARG A 115 -9.94 14.40 0.96
N GLN A 116 -8.83 14.12 1.64
CA GLN A 116 -7.64 13.55 0.99
C GLN A 116 -7.89 12.19 0.34
N LEU A 117 -8.75 11.35 0.94
CA LEU A 117 -9.15 10.09 0.33
C LEU A 117 -9.94 10.33 -0.96
N GLN A 118 -10.91 11.25 -0.95
CA GLN A 118 -11.65 11.61 -2.15
C GLN A 118 -10.73 12.17 -3.25
N GLU A 119 -9.88 13.14 -2.92
CA GLU A 119 -8.91 13.72 -3.86
C GLU A 119 -7.95 12.63 -4.42
N GLY A 120 -7.57 11.66 -3.59
CA GLY A 120 -6.77 10.51 -4.01
C GLY A 120 -7.49 9.61 -4.99
N LEU A 121 -8.78 9.31 -4.76
CA LEU A 121 -9.62 8.55 -5.68
C LEU A 121 -9.79 9.28 -7.02
N GLU A 122 -10.00 10.61 -7.00
CA GLU A 122 -10.06 11.43 -8.20
C GLU A 122 -8.76 11.35 -9.02
N ARG A 123 -7.59 11.44 -8.37
CA ARG A 123 -6.30 11.31 -9.06
C ARG A 123 -6.06 9.90 -9.60
N LEU A 124 -6.40 8.86 -8.83
CA LEU A 124 -6.27 7.45 -9.28
C LEU A 124 -7.15 7.15 -10.49
N ASN A 125 -8.37 7.68 -10.51
CA ASN A 125 -9.30 7.51 -11.63
C ASN A 125 -8.87 8.30 -12.87
N GLY A 126 -8.37 9.52 -12.67
CA GLY A 126 -8.04 10.42 -13.77
C GLY A 126 -6.59 10.31 -14.26
N THR A 127 -5.69 9.60 -13.56
CA THR A 127 -4.34 9.34 -14.06
C THR A 127 -4.37 8.20 -15.07
N LEU A 128 -4.01 8.48 -16.32
CA LEU A 128 -3.99 7.49 -17.39
C LEU A 128 -2.58 6.96 -17.60
N ILE A 129 -2.46 5.65 -17.67
CA ILE A 129 -1.21 4.93 -17.93
C ILE A 129 -1.31 4.28 -19.30
N GLN A 130 -0.37 4.62 -20.18
CA GLN A 130 -0.15 3.95 -21.45
C GLN A 130 1.15 3.15 -21.34
N THR A 131 1.09 1.86 -21.58
CA THR A 131 2.28 1.00 -21.52
C THR A 131 2.19 -0.17 -22.50
N ASN A 132 3.34 -0.69 -22.87
CA ASN A 132 3.50 -1.93 -23.63
C ASN A 132 4.04 -3.08 -22.75
N ILE A 133 3.94 -2.98 -21.43
CA ILE A 133 4.36 -4.03 -20.51
C ILE A 133 3.56 -5.32 -20.79
N LYS A 134 4.29 -6.43 -20.94
CA LYS A 134 3.65 -7.74 -21.10
C LYS A 134 2.97 -8.19 -19.81
N THR A 135 1.70 -8.52 -19.93
CA THR A 135 0.93 -9.12 -18.84
C THR A 135 0.40 -10.47 -19.32
N ASN A 136 0.64 -11.55 -18.58
CA ASN A 136 0.29 -12.92 -18.97
C ASN A 136 0.77 -13.32 -20.38
N GLY A 137 2.01 -12.94 -20.74
CA GLY A 137 2.63 -13.30 -22.02
C GLY A 137 2.12 -12.53 -23.25
N LYS A 138 1.16 -11.61 -23.07
CA LYS A 138 0.64 -10.75 -24.15
C LYS A 138 1.22 -9.35 -24.03
N GLU A 139 1.77 -8.82 -25.14
CA GLU A 139 2.14 -7.43 -25.29
C GLU A 139 0.94 -6.67 -25.85
N ILE A 140 0.39 -5.78 -25.04
CA ILE A 140 -0.76 -4.97 -25.44
C ILE A 140 -0.42 -3.52 -25.12
N THR A 141 -0.34 -2.68 -26.15
CA THR A 141 -0.34 -1.23 -25.92
C THR A 141 -1.75 -0.80 -25.55
N LYS A 142 -1.98 -0.49 -24.30
CA LYS A 142 -3.28 -0.08 -23.78
C LYS A 142 -3.11 1.18 -22.92
N GLU A 143 -4.11 2.05 -22.98
CA GLU A 143 -4.25 3.18 -22.06
C GLU A 143 -5.37 2.84 -21.07
N PHE A 144 -5.13 3.01 -19.78
CA PHE A 144 -6.07 2.69 -18.72
C PHE A 144 -5.81 3.56 -17.47
N GLY A 145 -6.84 3.74 -16.64
CA GLY A 145 -6.70 4.30 -15.30
C GLY A 145 -6.22 3.27 -14.29
N LEU A 146 -5.82 3.71 -13.12
CA LEU A 146 -5.50 2.83 -12.00
C LEU A 146 -6.75 2.22 -11.37
N ILE A 147 -7.86 2.99 -11.35
CA ILE A 147 -9.21 2.55 -11.04
C ILE A 147 -10.16 2.93 -12.17
N GLU A 148 -11.24 2.19 -12.35
CA GLU A 148 -12.26 2.47 -13.39
C GLU A 148 -13.31 3.45 -12.90
N SER A 149 -13.76 3.27 -11.66
CA SER A 149 -14.78 4.13 -11.05
C SER A 149 -14.71 4.09 -9.53
N TRP A 150 -15.32 5.07 -8.91
CA TRP A 150 -15.52 5.10 -7.46
C TRP A 150 -16.80 5.87 -7.13
N GLU A 151 -17.41 5.52 -6.00
CA GLU A 151 -18.55 6.24 -5.46
C GLU A 151 -18.51 6.31 -3.93
N ILE A 152 -19.09 7.36 -3.37
CA ILE A 152 -19.28 7.55 -1.93
C ILE A 152 -20.75 7.34 -1.63
N ILE A 153 -21.06 6.31 -0.86
CA ILE A 153 -22.41 5.98 -0.43
C ILE A 153 -22.70 6.70 0.87
N LYS A 154 -23.77 7.50 0.91
CA LYS A 154 -24.22 8.23 2.09
C LYS A 154 -25.59 7.74 2.49
N GLU A 155 -25.78 7.48 3.78
CA GLU A 155 -27.07 7.20 4.41
C GLU A 155 -27.32 8.26 5.49
N ASP A 156 -28.48 8.87 5.50
CA ASP A 156 -28.85 9.97 6.41
C ASP A 156 -27.83 11.12 6.44
N GLY A 157 -27.25 11.45 5.27
CA GLY A 157 -26.25 12.51 5.11
C GLY A 157 -24.85 12.18 5.64
N LYS A 158 -24.64 10.99 6.20
CA LYS A 158 -23.34 10.51 6.66
C LYS A 158 -22.73 9.56 5.63
N SER A 159 -21.44 9.72 5.35
CA SER A 159 -20.71 8.77 4.49
C SER A 159 -20.56 7.44 5.23
N THR A 160 -21.21 6.40 4.70
CA THR A 160 -21.22 5.05 5.30
C THR A 160 -20.18 4.15 4.67
N SER A 161 -20.01 4.23 3.35
CA SER A 161 -19.06 3.41 2.63
C SER A 161 -18.57 4.06 1.34
N ILE A 162 -17.48 3.52 0.83
CA ILE A 162 -16.92 3.86 -0.48
C ILE A 162 -16.88 2.57 -1.29
N GLU A 163 -17.28 2.66 -2.54
CA GLU A 163 -17.13 1.58 -3.51
C GLU A 163 -16.13 1.98 -4.59
N VAL A 164 -15.18 1.09 -4.90
CA VAL A 164 -14.14 1.31 -5.90
C VAL A 164 -14.09 0.12 -6.84
N THR A 165 -14.12 0.39 -8.13
CA THR A 165 -13.88 -0.60 -9.17
C THR A 165 -12.46 -0.45 -9.69
N LEU A 166 -11.64 -1.48 -9.48
CA LEU A 166 -10.25 -1.53 -9.94
C LEU A 166 -10.18 -1.65 -11.46
N SER A 167 -9.11 -1.14 -12.07
CA SER A 167 -8.83 -1.42 -13.46
C SER A 167 -8.51 -2.91 -13.66
N ASP A 168 -8.84 -3.43 -14.85
CA ASP A 168 -8.52 -4.82 -15.22
C ASP A 168 -7.02 -5.11 -15.05
N TRP A 169 -6.15 -4.14 -15.34
CA TRP A 169 -4.71 -4.29 -15.19
C TRP A 169 -4.30 -4.58 -13.75
N PHE A 170 -4.80 -3.78 -12.80
CA PHE A 170 -4.48 -3.96 -11.39
C PHE A 170 -5.17 -5.19 -10.80
N TYR A 171 -6.43 -5.44 -11.16
CA TYR A 171 -7.15 -6.63 -10.71
C TYR A 171 -6.52 -7.93 -11.20
N ASN A 172 -6.05 -7.98 -12.47
CA ASN A 172 -5.37 -9.14 -13.02
C ASN A 172 -4.01 -9.41 -12.35
N SER A 173 -3.31 -8.39 -11.85
CA SER A 173 -2.09 -8.61 -11.07
C SER A 173 -2.37 -9.34 -9.75
N ILE A 174 -3.52 -9.07 -9.12
CA ILE A 174 -3.98 -9.76 -7.91
C ILE A 174 -4.41 -11.19 -8.23
N LEU A 175 -5.17 -11.40 -9.30
CA LEU A 175 -5.58 -12.73 -9.75
C LEU A 175 -4.39 -13.63 -10.07
N GLY A 176 -3.36 -13.09 -10.71
CA GLY A 176 -2.13 -13.78 -11.09
C GLY A 176 -1.08 -13.88 -9.99
N ASP A 177 -1.40 -13.50 -8.74
CA ASP A 177 -0.45 -13.46 -7.61
C ASP A 177 0.81 -12.61 -7.88
N ALA A 178 0.72 -11.67 -8.84
CA ALA A 178 1.80 -10.74 -9.20
C ALA A 178 1.89 -9.56 -8.22
N VAL A 179 1.86 -9.87 -6.93
CA VAL A 179 1.88 -8.90 -5.82
C VAL A 179 2.90 -9.30 -4.76
N LEU A 180 3.47 -8.30 -4.08
CA LEU A 180 4.40 -8.51 -2.97
C LEU A 180 3.82 -7.97 -1.66
N THR A 181 4.11 -8.65 -0.58
CA THR A 181 3.73 -8.19 0.77
C THR A 181 4.50 -6.94 1.15
N ILE A 182 3.80 -5.96 1.67
CA ILE A 182 4.34 -4.69 2.19
C ILE A 182 4.25 -4.71 3.71
N ASP A 183 5.34 -4.32 4.37
CA ASP A 183 5.35 -4.14 5.83
C ASP A 183 4.42 -3.01 6.23
N LYS A 184 3.67 -3.18 7.33
CA LYS A 184 2.73 -2.16 7.83
C LYS A 184 3.41 -0.83 8.20
N ASP A 185 4.69 -0.86 8.57
CA ASP A 185 5.45 0.35 8.90
C ASP A 185 5.76 1.21 7.65
N TYR A 186 5.51 0.71 6.43
CA TYR A 186 5.52 1.49 5.20
C TYR A 186 4.63 2.75 5.30
N PHE A 187 3.44 2.63 5.90
CA PHE A 187 2.51 3.77 6.07
C PHE A 187 3.01 4.82 7.07
N ARG A 188 4.05 4.52 7.83
CA ARG A 188 4.73 5.44 8.76
C ARG A 188 5.83 6.25 8.08
N LEU A 189 6.22 5.89 6.85
CA LEU A 189 7.21 6.65 6.06
C LEU A 189 6.62 7.99 5.62
N ARG A 190 7.33 9.07 5.90
CA ARG A 190 6.85 10.45 5.75
C ARG A 190 7.16 11.06 4.37
N LYS A 191 8.23 10.60 3.73
CA LYS A 191 8.74 11.19 2.49
C LYS A 191 8.41 10.29 1.30
N PRO A 192 7.98 10.86 0.16
CA PRO A 192 7.69 10.08 -1.04
C PRO A 192 8.87 9.23 -1.48
N THR A 193 10.09 9.81 -1.41
CA THR A 193 11.33 9.11 -1.78
C THR A 193 11.60 7.90 -0.88
N GLU A 194 11.32 7.99 0.43
CA GLU A 194 11.46 6.86 1.36
C GLU A 194 10.53 5.70 1.00
N ARG A 195 9.27 6.00 0.70
CA ARG A 195 8.28 5.01 0.25
C ARG A 195 8.74 4.32 -1.02
N ARG A 196 9.19 5.10 -2.00
CA ARG A 196 9.65 4.56 -3.27
C ARG A 196 10.94 3.73 -3.14
N LEU A 197 11.87 4.14 -2.27
CA LEU A 197 13.07 3.36 -1.95
C LEU A 197 12.71 2.03 -1.29
N TYR A 198 11.75 2.02 -0.37
CA TYR A 198 11.26 0.80 0.25
C TYR A 198 10.65 -0.16 -0.80
N GLU A 199 9.79 0.33 -1.70
CA GLU A 199 9.19 -0.48 -2.77
C GLU A 199 10.26 -1.13 -3.66
N LEU A 200 11.27 -0.35 -4.10
CA LEU A 200 12.38 -0.86 -4.90
C LEU A 200 13.21 -1.89 -4.13
N ALA A 201 13.52 -1.61 -2.86
CA ALA A 201 14.20 -2.57 -1.99
C ALA A 201 13.39 -3.86 -1.85
N ARG A 202 12.09 -3.76 -1.57
CA ARG A 202 11.20 -4.93 -1.42
C ARG A 202 11.17 -5.78 -2.68
N LYS A 203 11.11 -5.16 -3.85
CA LYS A 203 11.11 -5.87 -5.11
C LYS A 203 12.45 -6.54 -5.41
N HIS A 204 13.56 -5.81 -5.26
CA HIS A 204 14.86 -6.27 -5.73
C HIS A 204 15.65 -7.06 -4.67
N CYS A 205 15.48 -6.77 -3.37
CA CYS A 205 16.05 -7.60 -2.33
C CYS A 205 15.24 -8.87 -2.03
N GLY A 206 13.99 -8.98 -2.42
CA GLY A 206 13.09 -10.15 -2.33
C GLY A 206 13.65 -11.37 -1.59
N ASN A 207 14.14 -12.34 -2.35
CA ASN A 207 14.86 -13.52 -1.85
C ASN A 207 16.38 -13.33 -1.76
N GLN A 208 16.91 -12.18 -2.20
CA GLN A 208 18.32 -11.83 -2.12
C GLN A 208 18.55 -10.92 -0.91
N PHE A 209 19.62 -11.14 -0.16
CA PHE A 209 19.93 -10.29 0.99
C PHE A 209 20.42 -8.90 0.61
N VAL A 210 20.88 -8.72 -0.63
CA VAL A 210 21.61 -7.52 -1.06
C VAL A 210 21.19 -7.14 -2.47
N TRP A 211 20.97 -5.85 -2.67
CA TRP A 211 20.81 -5.25 -4.00
C TRP A 211 21.66 -4.01 -4.13
N LYS A 212 22.43 -3.90 -5.23
CA LYS A 212 23.30 -2.77 -5.54
C LYS A 212 22.81 -2.06 -6.78
N ILE A 213 22.84 -0.73 -6.76
CA ILE A 213 22.45 0.09 -7.91
C ILE A 213 23.22 1.40 -7.92
N LYS A 214 23.68 1.85 -9.09
CA LYS A 214 24.25 3.20 -9.26
C LYS A 214 23.16 4.27 -9.08
N LEU A 215 23.56 5.40 -8.53
CA LEU A 215 22.62 6.49 -8.19
C LEU A 215 21.89 7.04 -9.42
N ASP A 216 22.52 7.06 -10.61
CA ASP A 216 21.88 7.46 -11.86
C ASP A 216 20.71 6.52 -12.21
N ASN A 217 20.95 5.21 -12.20
CA ASN A 217 19.93 4.21 -12.45
C ASN A 217 18.83 4.23 -11.37
N LEU A 218 19.22 4.50 -10.11
CA LEU A 218 18.25 4.65 -9.02
C LEU A 218 17.36 5.86 -9.23
N LYS A 219 17.92 6.99 -9.71
CA LYS A 219 17.14 8.19 -10.05
C LYS A 219 16.05 7.90 -11.08
N GLU A 220 16.37 7.14 -12.13
CA GLU A 220 15.42 6.73 -13.15
C GLU A 220 14.32 5.83 -12.55
N LYS A 221 14.68 4.81 -11.76
CA LYS A 221 13.72 3.92 -11.10
C LYS A 221 12.85 4.64 -10.06
N LEU A 222 13.36 5.67 -9.43
CA LEU A 222 12.58 6.53 -8.53
C LEU A 222 11.58 7.40 -9.31
N GLY A 223 11.82 7.69 -10.58
CA GLY A 223 11.11 8.74 -11.31
C GLY A 223 11.40 10.14 -10.73
N ALA A 224 12.57 10.31 -10.12
CA ALA A 224 12.93 11.54 -9.43
C ALA A 224 13.40 12.62 -10.41
N ASN A 225 12.77 13.80 -10.32
CA ASN A 225 13.11 14.94 -11.18
C ASN A 225 14.13 15.91 -10.55
N SER A 226 14.63 15.59 -9.35
CA SER A 226 15.60 16.41 -8.64
C SER A 226 16.98 16.36 -9.30
N GLN A 227 17.77 17.43 -9.09
CA GLN A 227 19.18 17.41 -9.45
C GLN A 227 19.91 16.28 -8.70
N MET A 228 20.93 15.69 -9.36
CA MET A 228 21.70 14.57 -8.79
C MET A 228 22.33 14.89 -7.42
N LYS A 229 22.85 16.11 -7.27
CA LYS A 229 23.42 16.58 -6.00
C LYS A 229 22.39 16.52 -4.85
N LEU A 230 21.16 16.94 -5.12
CA LEU A 230 20.09 16.92 -4.11
C LEU A 230 19.64 15.48 -3.83
N LEU A 231 19.53 14.64 -4.86
CA LEU A 231 19.20 13.23 -4.67
C LEU A 231 20.25 12.54 -3.80
N ARG A 232 21.54 12.69 -4.13
CA ARG A 232 22.66 12.15 -3.33
C ARG A 232 22.58 12.58 -1.87
N PHE A 233 22.37 13.86 -1.63
CA PHE A 233 22.20 14.39 -0.27
C PHE A 233 21.03 13.71 0.47
N ASN A 234 19.89 13.59 -0.19
CA ASN A 234 18.71 12.96 0.41
C ASN A 234 18.94 11.47 0.71
N ILE A 235 19.60 10.74 -0.19
CA ILE A 235 19.94 9.32 0.02
C ILE A 235 20.91 9.16 1.19
N LYS A 236 21.96 10.00 1.27
CA LYS A 236 22.90 10.00 2.42
C LYS A 236 22.16 10.22 3.73
N LYS A 237 21.25 11.20 3.76
CA LYS A 237 20.46 11.49 4.95
C LYS A 237 19.53 10.35 5.36
N ILE A 238 18.94 9.63 4.39
CA ILE A 238 18.12 8.43 4.65
C ILE A 238 19.01 7.28 5.16
N ALA A 239 20.21 7.12 4.60
CA ALA A 239 21.18 6.13 5.03
C ALA A 239 21.66 6.38 6.48
N GLU A 240 21.90 7.63 6.86
CA GLU A 240 22.28 8.00 8.23
C GLU A 240 21.20 7.66 9.27
N THR A 241 19.94 7.93 8.95
CA THR A 241 18.83 7.63 9.85
C THR A 241 18.40 6.17 9.83
N ASN A 242 18.62 5.50 8.71
CA ASN A 242 18.41 4.07 8.46
C ASN A 242 17.08 3.50 8.98
N HIS A 243 16.00 4.26 8.80
CA HIS A 243 14.67 3.96 9.36
C HIS A 243 13.71 3.27 8.38
N LEU A 244 14.17 2.88 7.17
CA LEU A 244 13.32 2.11 6.26
C LEU A 244 12.90 0.78 6.92
N PRO A 245 11.63 0.39 6.85
CA PRO A 245 11.22 -0.93 7.30
C PRO A 245 11.97 -2.03 6.55
N GLU A 246 12.29 -3.14 7.21
CA GLU A 246 12.92 -4.34 6.66
C GLU A 246 14.29 -4.15 5.95
N TYR A 247 14.72 -2.93 5.60
CA TYR A 247 15.92 -2.68 4.79
C TYR A 247 16.83 -1.64 5.41
N ASN A 248 18.13 -1.90 5.32
CA ASN A 248 19.17 -0.91 5.52
C ASN A 248 19.57 -0.34 4.16
N ILE A 249 19.98 0.93 4.13
CA ILE A 249 20.47 1.59 2.93
C ILE A 249 21.83 2.24 3.25
N THR A 250 22.78 2.10 2.34
CA THR A 250 24.06 2.80 2.38
C THR A 250 24.40 3.32 0.99
N ILE A 251 25.27 4.32 0.90
CA ILE A 251 25.80 4.84 -0.35
C ILE A 251 27.31 5.07 -0.19
N ASP A 252 28.09 4.61 -1.15
CA ASP A 252 29.54 4.78 -1.15
C ASP A 252 29.99 6.04 -1.91
N GLU A 253 31.30 6.21 -2.02
CA GLU A 253 31.93 7.35 -2.70
C GLU A 253 31.75 7.29 -4.22
N ASP A 254 31.56 6.09 -4.79
CA ASP A 254 31.36 5.84 -6.22
C ASP A 254 29.86 5.96 -6.61
N ASP A 255 29.02 6.53 -5.74
CA ASP A 255 27.57 6.63 -5.91
C ASP A 255 26.86 5.30 -6.12
N VAL A 256 27.37 4.22 -5.53
CA VAL A 256 26.67 2.94 -5.50
C VAL A 256 25.82 2.89 -4.23
N VAL A 257 24.52 2.76 -4.43
CA VAL A 257 23.56 2.56 -3.34
C VAL A 257 23.38 1.07 -3.09
N LEU A 258 23.57 0.67 -1.83
CA LEU A 258 23.43 -0.69 -1.38
C LEU A 258 22.21 -0.81 -0.49
N PHE A 259 21.33 -1.73 -0.83
CA PHE A 259 20.22 -2.15 0.02
C PHE A 259 20.54 -3.51 0.60
N THR A 260 20.36 -3.68 1.91
CA THR A 260 20.51 -4.96 2.60
C THR A 260 19.27 -5.25 3.42
N ARG A 261 18.80 -6.47 3.38
CA ARG A 261 17.67 -6.88 4.22
C ARG A 261 18.10 -6.88 5.67
N LYS A 262 17.32 -6.27 6.55
CA LYS A 262 17.46 -6.40 8.00
C LYS A 262 17.17 -7.84 8.37
N GLU A 263 17.98 -8.44 9.22
CA GLU A 263 17.62 -9.74 9.79
C GLU A 263 16.31 -9.58 10.55
N PRO A 264 15.36 -10.52 10.40
CA PRO A 264 14.17 -10.49 11.23
C PRO A 264 14.64 -10.52 12.68
N VAL A 265 14.20 -9.54 13.47
CA VAL A 265 14.35 -9.60 14.92
C VAL A 265 13.78 -10.95 15.31
N LYS A 266 14.61 -11.86 15.80
CA LYS A 266 14.15 -13.13 16.39
C LYS A 266 13.36 -12.76 17.64
N GLU A 267 12.09 -12.43 17.45
CA GLU A 267 11.15 -12.49 18.56
C GLU A 267 11.21 -13.92 19.05
N SER A 268 11.65 -14.10 20.28
CA SER A 268 11.57 -15.37 20.97
C SER A 268 10.12 -15.85 20.82
N LYS A 269 9.91 -16.85 19.98
CA LYS A 269 8.61 -17.47 19.79
C LYS A 269 8.27 -18.23 21.08
N ALA A 270 7.69 -17.52 22.03
CA ALA A 270 6.68 -18.18 22.86
C ALA A 270 5.55 -18.56 21.88
N PRO A 271 5.02 -19.80 21.90
CA PRO A 271 3.93 -20.17 21.03
C PRO A 271 2.74 -19.27 21.36
N LYS A 272 2.50 -18.23 20.56
CA LYS A 272 1.28 -17.45 20.62
C LYS A 272 0.18 -18.40 20.19
N GLN A 273 -0.59 -18.92 21.15
CA GLN A 273 -1.91 -19.42 20.88
C GLN A 273 -2.62 -18.31 20.13
N LEU A 274 -2.99 -18.57 18.87
CA LEU A 274 -3.79 -17.65 18.07
C LEU A 274 -5.04 -17.31 18.90
N PRO A 275 -5.33 -16.04 19.19
CA PRO A 275 -6.54 -15.69 19.91
C PRO A 275 -7.72 -16.19 19.08
N VAL A 276 -8.69 -16.79 19.75
CA VAL A 276 -9.92 -17.28 19.15
C VAL A 276 -10.67 -16.06 18.58
N GLN A 277 -10.55 -15.88 17.26
CA GLN A 277 -11.15 -14.73 16.57
C GLN A 277 -12.66 -14.97 16.40
N ILE A 278 -13.44 -13.99 16.81
CA ILE A 278 -14.89 -13.96 16.66
C ILE A 278 -15.24 -12.79 15.76
N SER A 279 -15.83 -13.05 14.60
CA SER A 279 -16.19 -12.02 13.64
C SER A 279 -17.41 -11.19 14.10
N LYS A 280 -17.52 -9.94 13.64
CA LYS A 280 -18.71 -9.09 13.87
C LYS A 280 -20.00 -9.78 13.43
N SER A 281 -19.96 -10.52 12.33
CA SER A 281 -21.10 -11.30 11.83
C SER A 281 -21.54 -12.38 12.81
N GLU A 282 -20.60 -13.07 13.45
CA GLU A 282 -20.89 -14.08 14.48
C GLU A 282 -21.45 -13.45 15.76
N ILE A 283 -20.92 -12.30 16.16
CA ILE A 283 -21.44 -11.56 17.31
C ILE A 283 -22.87 -11.11 17.04
N ASN A 284 -23.14 -10.52 15.89
CA ASN A 284 -24.49 -10.07 15.51
C ASN A 284 -25.50 -11.23 15.43
N LYS A 285 -25.07 -12.41 14.93
CA LYS A 285 -25.92 -13.61 14.88
C LYS A 285 -26.19 -14.22 16.26
N ALA A 286 -25.26 -14.05 17.19
CA ALA A 286 -25.35 -14.64 18.54
C ALA A 286 -25.83 -13.66 19.61
N ALA A 287 -26.04 -12.38 19.27
CA ALA A 287 -26.51 -11.36 20.21
C ALA A 287 -27.89 -11.69 20.75
N ARG A 288 -28.06 -11.52 22.07
CA ARG A 288 -29.33 -11.65 22.75
C ARG A 288 -29.85 -10.27 23.15
N PRO A 289 -31.15 -10.05 23.26
CA PRO A 289 -31.69 -8.77 23.71
C PRO A 289 -31.07 -8.33 25.04
N GLY A 290 -30.51 -7.11 25.05
CA GLY A 290 -29.88 -6.52 26.25
C GLY A 290 -28.39 -6.84 26.46
N GLU A 291 -27.76 -7.69 25.63
CA GLU A 291 -26.31 -7.94 25.68
C GLU A 291 -25.54 -6.85 24.93
N SER A 292 -24.48 -6.32 25.57
CA SER A 292 -23.51 -5.47 24.87
C SER A 292 -22.64 -6.30 23.93
N TYR A 293 -22.06 -5.64 22.91
CA TYR A 293 -21.16 -6.27 21.95
C TYR A 293 -20.00 -7.03 22.61
N GLU A 294 -19.42 -6.45 23.66
CA GLU A 294 -18.33 -7.04 24.45
C GLU A 294 -18.77 -8.29 25.23
N GLN A 295 -19.99 -8.28 25.76
CA GLN A 295 -20.56 -9.43 26.47
C GLN A 295 -20.75 -10.62 25.54
N VAL A 296 -21.28 -10.38 24.33
CA VAL A 296 -21.44 -11.42 23.30
C VAL A 296 -20.08 -11.98 22.86
N ALA A 297 -19.10 -11.10 22.57
CA ALA A 297 -17.76 -11.52 22.21
C ALA A 297 -17.09 -12.37 23.29
N SER A 298 -17.19 -11.97 24.55
CA SER A 298 -16.64 -12.70 25.70
C SER A 298 -17.31 -14.07 25.89
N ARG A 299 -18.63 -14.15 25.70
CA ARG A 299 -19.39 -15.40 25.78
C ARG A 299 -18.99 -16.38 24.66
N LEU A 300 -18.87 -15.90 23.41
CA LEU A 300 -18.46 -16.72 22.29
C LEU A 300 -17.01 -17.21 22.42
N LYS A 301 -16.14 -16.38 22.98
CA LYS A 301 -14.74 -16.75 23.25
C LYS A 301 -14.66 -17.91 24.25
N LYS A 302 -15.40 -17.81 25.39
CA LYS A 302 -15.44 -18.88 26.39
C LYS A 302 -16.01 -20.19 25.83
N LEU A 303 -17.04 -20.11 24.97
CA LEU A 303 -17.62 -21.30 24.34
C LEU A 303 -16.61 -22.02 23.43
N ARG A 304 -15.81 -21.32 22.71
CA ARG A 304 -14.76 -21.89 21.81
C ARG A 304 -13.55 -22.42 22.58
N GLU A 305 -13.21 -21.81 23.71
CA GLU A 305 -12.14 -22.30 24.60
C GLU A 305 -12.53 -23.61 25.30
N ASN A 306 -13.82 -23.80 25.63
CA ASN A 306 -14.34 -25.01 26.26
C ASN A 306 -14.63 -26.18 25.28
N LEU A 307 -14.52 -25.94 23.97
CA LEU A 307 -14.69 -26.95 22.92
C LEU A 307 -13.35 -27.51 22.39
N LYS A 308 -12.24 -27.07 22.97
CA LYS A 308 -10.90 -27.62 22.73
C LYS A 308 -10.44 -28.51 23.90
#